data_45d60d1a9d228280624935b8e3e83030
#
_entry.id   45d60d1a9d228280624935b8e3e83030
#
_cell.length_a   1.000
_cell.length_b   1.000
_cell.length_c   1.000
_cell.angle_alpha   90.00
_cell.angle_beta   90.00
_cell.angle_gamma   90.00
#
_symmetry.space_group_name_H-M   'P 1'
#
loop_
_entity.id
_entity.type
_entity.pdbx_description
1 polymer ?
#
loop_
_entity_poly.entity_id
_entity_poly.type
_entity_poly.pdbx_seq_one_letter_code
_entity_poly.pdbx_strand_id
1 'polypeptide(L)'
;MKITNTFFLVTLMFLAACNNEQDASDKNVETASNKTTIIEKSFGSYEGTPVTEYTISNGNGVQVSIINYGGAITKLITPGKDGQAGDVVLGFDSLDGYLQNNNPYIGSLVGRYANRIANAKFTINGKTYTLAANNNGNSLHGGLKGFDKVNWLIEKLPGDSSLKLTYQSKDGEEGYPGKLD
;
A
#
# COMPACT_ATOMS: atom_id res chain seq x y z
N MET A 1 -57.79 23.51 -84.21
CA MET A 1 -58.35 23.17 -82.93
C MET A 1 -57.21 22.89 -81.94
N LYS A 2 -56.85 23.95 -81.17
CA LYS A 2 -55.68 23.91 -80.26
C LYS A 2 -56.23 23.93 -78.82
N ILE A 3 -55.95 22.92 -78.06
CA ILE A 3 -56.29 22.77 -76.62
C ILE A 3 -55.10 23.27 -75.86
N THR A 4 -55.24 24.36 -75.12
CA THR A 4 -54.25 24.95 -74.21
C THR A 4 -54.46 24.34 -72.82
N ASN A 5 -53.52 23.52 -72.35
CA ASN A 5 -53.48 23.01 -70.98
C ASN A 5 -52.82 24.05 -70.05
N THR A 6 -53.60 24.57 -69.12
CA THR A 6 -53.11 25.46 -68.07
C THR A 6 -52.64 24.66 -66.91
N PHE A 7 -51.35 24.69 -66.65
CA PHE A 7 -50.72 24.04 -65.44
C PHE A 7 -50.87 25.01 -64.26
N PHE A 8 -51.53 24.47 -63.21
CA PHE A 8 -51.64 25.19 -61.94
C PHE A 8 -50.42 24.72 -61.07
N LEU A 9 -49.51 25.69 -60.78
CA LEU A 9 -48.35 25.43 -59.93
C LEU A 9 -48.76 25.66 -58.48
N VAL A 10 -48.91 24.57 -57.74
CA VAL A 10 -49.12 24.61 -56.27
C VAL A 10 -47.74 24.69 -55.59
N THR A 11 -47.41 25.86 -55.05
CA THR A 11 -46.23 26.09 -54.29
C THR A 11 -46.46 25.57 -52.88
N LEU A 12 -45.84 24.41 -52.56
CA LEU A 12 -45.85 23.84 -51.23
C LEU A 12 -44.69 24.48 -50.39
N MET A 13 -45.05 25.35 -49.43
CA MET A 13 -44.08 25.88 -48.46
C MET A 13 -43.77 24.81 -47.45
N PHE A 14 -42.55 24.28 -47.49
CA PHE A 14 -41.99 23.46 -46.41
C PHE A 14 -41.47 24.41 -45.30
N LEU A 15 -42.15 24.41 -44.17
CA LEU A 15 -41.64 24.95 -42.93
C LEU A 15 -40.61 23.98 -42.38
N ALA A 16 -39.32 24.26 -42.53
CA ALA A 16 -38.25 23.56 -41.86
C ALA A 16 -38.29 23.93 -40.37
N ALA A 17 -38.85 23.05 -39.54
CA ALA A 17 -38.66 23.09 -38.10
C ALA A 17 -37.24 22.60 -37.81
N CYS A 18 -36.34 23.47 -37.43
CA CYS A 18 -35.05 23.08 -36.83
C CYS A 18 -35.32 22.47 -35.45
N ASN A 19 -35.38 21.15 -35.40
CA ASN A 19 -35.19 20.43 -34.14
C ASN A 19 -33.71 20.55 -33.76
N ASN A 20 -33.45 21.40 -32.79
CA ASN A 20 -32.17 21.44 -32.10
C ASN A 20 -32.16 20.24 -31.15
N GLU A 21 -31.77 19.05 -31.64
CA GLU A 21 -31.37 17.95 -30.77
C GLU A 21 -30.09 18.38 -30.09
N GLN A 22 -30.22 18.91 -28.88
CA GLN A 22 -29.12 18.97 -27.92
C GLN A 22 -28.74 17.54 -27.60
N ASP A 23 -27.68 17.08 -28.27
CA ASP A 23 -26.98 15.87 -27.93
C ASP A 23 -26.38 16.09 -26.50
N ALA A 24 -27.19 15.77 -25.49
CA ALA A 24 -26.76 15.65 -24.13
C ALA A 24 -25.88 14.36 -24.10
N SER A 25 -24.61 14.51 -24.52
CA SER A 25 -23.61 13.52 -24.17
C SER A 25 -23.53 13.51 -22.65
N ASP A 26 -24.29 12.61 -22.07
CA ASP A 26 -24.16 12.20 -20.68
C ASP A 26 -22.73 11.68 -20.52
N LYS A 27 -21.81 12.61 -20.23
CA LYS A 27 -20.51 12.23 -19.66
C LYS A 27 -20.88 11.66 -18.30
N ASN A 28 -21.05 10.34 -18.27
CA ASN A 28 -20.92 9.58 -17.04
C ASN A 28 -19.52 9.92 -16.49
N VAL A 29 -19.44 11.00 -15.73
CA VAL A 29 -18.37 11.23 -14.78
C VAL A 29 -18.58 10.11 -13.74
N GLU A 30 -17.91 8.99 -13.97
CA GLU A 30 -17.76 7.96 -12.97
C GLU A 30 -17.15 8.66 -11.77
N THR A 31 -18.00 9.06 -10.83
CA THR A 31 -17.56 9.63 -9.54
C THR A 31 -16.67 8.55 -8.94
N ALA A 32 -15.35 8.82 -8.92
CA ALA A 32 -14.37 7.97 -8.30
C ALA A 32 -14.93 7.59 -6.92
N SER A 33 -15.20 6.31 -6.74
CA SER A 33 -15.76 5.80 -5.49
C SER A 33 -14.78 6.13 -4.38
N ASN A 34 -15.15 7.02 -3.45
CA ASN A 34 -14.41 7.34 -2.23
C ASN A 34 -14.32 6.12 -1.28
N LYS A 35 -14.49 4.91 -1.83
CA LYS A 35 -14.45 3.67 -1.07
C LYS A 35 -13.01 3.25 -0.85
N THR A 36 -12.67 2.98 0.40
CA THR A 36 -11.41 2.33 0.75
C THR A 36 -11.36 0.90 0.20
N THR A 37 -10.23 0.49 -0.33
CA THR A 37 -10.01 -0.84 -0.90
C THR A 37 -8.66 -1.39 -0.44
N ILE A 38 -8.57 -2.73 -0.36
CA ILE A 38 -7.31 -3.44 -0.11
C ILE A 38 -7.07 -4.41 -1.26
N ILE A 39 -5.92 -4.26 -1.94
CA ILE A 39 -5.46 -5.14 -3.02
C ILE A 39 -4.27 -5.94 -2.52
N GLU A 40 -4.19 -7.22 -2.89
CA GLU A 40 -3.08 -8.11 -2.60
C GLU A 40 -2.32 -8.45 -3.87
N LYS A 41 -0.98 -8.46 -3.77
CA LYS A 41 -0.10 -8.83 -4.87
C LYS A 41 1.05 -9.69 -4.35
N SER A 42 1.44 -10.73 -5.09
CA SER A 42 2.65 -11.47 -4.79
C SER A 42 3.87 -10.56 -4.87
N PHE A 43 4.72 -10.61 -3.85
CA PHE A 43 5.97 -9.83 -3.77
C PHE A 43 7.22 -10.72 -3.77
N GLY A 44 7.04 -12.04 -3.73
CA GLY A 44 8.11 -13.05 -3.75
C GLY A 44 7.90 -14.12 -2.70
N SER A 45 9.00 -14.75 -2.26
CA SER A 45 9.00 -15.71 -1.14
C SER A 45 10.29 -15.63 -0.34
N TYR A 46 10.21 -15.81 0.97
CA TYR A 46 11.34 -15.87 1.88
C TYR A 46 11.30 -17.15 2.69
N GLU A 47 12.38 -17.94 2.66
CA GLU A 47 12.48 -19.26 3.33
C GLU A 47 11.28 -20.18 3.03
N GLY A 48 10.81 -20.17 1.77
CA GLY A 48 9.66 -20.98 1.33
C GLY A 48 8.29 -20.41 1.71
N THR A 49 8.23 -19.30 2.46
CA THR A 49 6.99 -18.62 2.83
C THR A 49 6.67 -17.51 1.83
N PRO A 50 5.45 -17.46 1.27
CA PRO A 50 5.05 -16.37 0.37
C PRO A 50 5.16 -15.00 1.06
N VAL A 51 5.68 -14.02 0.31
CA VAL A 51 5.64 -12.61 0.67
C VAL A 51 4.61 -11.92 -0.21
N THR A 52 3.67 -11.26 0.44
CA THR A 52 2.54 -10.57 -0.19
C THR A 52 2.58 -9.08 0.14
N GLU A 53 2.39 -8.25 -0.87
CA GLU A 53 2.18 -6.82 -0.73
C GLU A 53 0.67 -6.53 -0.64
N TYR A 54 0.29 -5.77 0.36
CA TYR A 54 -1.07 -5.28 0.61
C TYR A 54 -1.10 -3.79 0.37
N THR A 55 -1.90 -3.34 -0.59
CA THR A 55 -2.09 -1.90 -0.87
C THR A 55 -3.47 -1.46 -0.41
N ILE A 56 -3.51 -0.55 0.56
CA ILE A 56 -4.72 0.13 1.00
C ILE A 56 -4.83 1.44 0.24
N SER A 57 -5.99 1.69 -0.39
CA SER A 57 -6.32 2.96 -1.02
C SER A 57 -7.53 3.58 -0.32
N ASN A 58 -7.49 4.88 -0.05
CA ASN A 58 -8.62 5.61 0.54
C ASN A 58 -9.63 6.14 -0.51
N GLY A 59 -9.43 5.82 -1.80
CA GLY A 59 -10.26 6.34 -2.89
C GLY A 59 -10.04 7.82 -3.24
N ASN A 60 -9.25 8.57 -2.44
CA ASN A 60 -8.97 10.00 -2.62
C ASN A 60 -7.50 10.26 -2.99
N GLY A 61 -6.84 9.29 -3.60
CA GLY A 61 -5.47 9.41 -4.09
C GLY A 61 -4.38 9.08 -3.07
N VAL A 62 -4.70 8.74 -1.82
CA VAL A 62 -3.72 8.25 -0.86
C VAL A 62 -3.71 6.72 -0.89
N GLN A 63 -2.51 6.14 -1.01
CA GLN A 63 -2.28 4.71 -0.98
C GLN A 63 -1.08 4.37 -0.08
N VAL A 64 -1.19 3.28 0.68
CA VAL A 64 -0.07 2.70 1.42
C VAL A 64 0.08 1.24 1.03
N SER A 65 1.30 0.84 0.68
CA SER A 65 1.64 -0.56 0.42
C SER A 65 2.53 -1.10 1.53
N ILE A 66 2.23 -2.31 1.99
CA ILE A 66 2.92 -2.98 3.10
C ILE A 66 3.15 -4.43 2.70
N ILE A 67 4.35 -4.95 2.94
CA ILE A 67 4.65 -6.39 2.79
C ILE A 67 4.64 -7.08 4.15
N ASN A 68 4.28 -8.38 4.16
CA ASN A 68 4.33 -9.17 5.39
C ASN A 68 5.75 -9.49 5.86
N TYR A 69 6.78 -9.43 5.00
CA TYR A 69 8.16 -9.53 5.44
C TYR A 69 8.59 -8.24 6.13
N GLY A 70 8.98 -8.34 7.39
CA GLY A 70 9.35 -7.19 8.23
C GLY A 70 8.22 -6.21 8.52
N GLY A 71 6.97 -6.47 8.06
CA GLY A 71 5.88 -5.52 8.12
C GLY A 71 6.21 -4.19 7.44
N ALA A 72 7.04 -4.25 6.38
CA ALA A 72 7.64 -3.06 5.81
C ALA A 72 6.66 -2.29 4.93
N ILE A 73 6.59 -0.96 5.15
CA ILE A 73 5.94 -0.04 4.21
C ILE A 73 6.84 0.08 2.99
N THR A 74 6.32 -0.31 1.82
CA THR A 74 7.05 -0.28 0.55
C THR A 74 6.76 1.00 -0.24
N LYS A 75 5.55 1.57 -0.09
CA LYS A 75 5.10 2.79 -0.77
C LYS A 75 4.11 3.57 0.09
N LEU A 76 4.17 4.88 -0.02
CA LEU A 76 3.15 5.80 0.48
C LEU A 76 2.89 6.87 -0.58
N ILE A 77 1.87 6.65 -1.38
CA ILE A 77 1.47 7.57 -2.43
C ILE A 77 0.54 8.63 -1.87
N THR A 78 0.83 9.89 -2.14
CA THR A 78 -0.02 11.01 -1.74
C THR A 78 -0.18 12.01 -2.89
N PRO A 79 -1.33 12.71 -3.01
CA PRO A 79 -1.46 13.82 -3.94
C PRO A 79 -0.54 14.98 -3.54
N GLY A 80 0.20 15.53 -4.49
CA GLY A 80 0.94 16.79 -4.32
C GLY A 80 0.01 17.99 -4.44
N LYS A 81 0.52 19.18 -4.14
CA LYS A 81 -0.22 20.45 -4.26
C LYS A 81 -0.67 20.77 -5.70
N ASP A 82 0.00 20.19 -6.67
CA ASP A 82 -0.30 20.30 -8.12
C ASP A 82 -1.24 19.19 -8.61
N GLY A 83 -1.71 18.33 -7.70
CA GLY A 83 -2.58 17.19 -8.00
C GLY A 83 -1.84 15.96 -8.55
N GLN A 84 -0.52 16.03 -8.77
CA GLN A 84 0.25 14.86 -9.16
C GLN A 84 0.51 13.96 -7.95
N ALA A 85 0.26 12.65 -8.12
CA ALA A 85 0.56 11.67 -7.08
C ALA A 85 2.07 11.40 -7.01
N GLY A 86 2.61 11.32 -5.79
CA GLY A 86 4.02 11.00 -5.55
C GLY A 86 4.20 10.03 -4.40
N ASP A 87 5.23 9.17 -4.50
CA ASP A 87 5.67 8.34 -3.40
C ASP A 87 6.54 9.19 -2.46
N VAL A 88 6.19 9.22 -1.18
CA VAL A 88 6.86 10.06 -0.18
C VAL A 88 7.70 9.25 0.81
N VAL A 89 7.87 7.95 0.58
CA VAL A 89 8.74 7.08 1.39
C VAL A 89 9.82 6.42 0.53
N LEU A 90 10.90 6.00 1.17
CA LEU A 90 11.89 5.15 0.53
C LEU A 90 11.44 3.69 0.62
N GLY A 91 11.65 2.94 -0.46
CA GLY A 91 11.32 1.52 -0.54
C GLY A 91 12.11 0.84 -1.66
N PHE A 92 11.93 -0.48 -1.78
CA PHE A 92 12.45 -1.27 -2.89
C PHE A 92 11.28 -1.86 -3.67
N ASP A 93 11.44 -1.96 -5.00
CA ASP A 93 10.41 -2.50 -5.89
C ASP A 93 10.31 -4.03 -5.88
N SER A 94 11.25 -4.70 -5.21
CA SER A 94 11.29 -6.16 -5.09
C SER A 94 11.74 -6.60 -3.71
N LEU A 95 11.41 -7.85 -3.36
CA LEU A 95 11.80 -8.48 -2.11
C LEU A 95 13.32 -8.53 -1.92
N ASP A 96 14.07 -8.72 -3.00
CA ASP A 96 15.55 -8.79 -2.94
C ASP A 96 16.18 -7.54 -2.32
N GLY A 97 15.57 -6.38 -2.52
CA GLY A 97 16.00 -5.14 -1.87
C GLY A 97 15.88 -5.19 -0.34
N TYR A 98 14.84 -5.84 0.17
CA TYR A 98 14.60 -6.01 1.61
C TYR A 98 15.45 -7.13 2.22
N LEU A 99 15.90 -8.10 1.42
CA LEU A 99 16.72 -9.24 1.88
C LEU A 99 18.23 -8.95 1.92
N GLN A 100 18.67 -7.75 1.53
CA GLN A 100 20.07 -7.37 1.54
C GLN A 100 20.65 -7.40 2.97
N ASN A 101 21.87 -7.94 3.12
CA ASN A 101 22.54 -8.07 4.43
C ASN A 101 22.72 -6.75 5.20
N ASN A 102 22.80 -5.64 4.50
CA ASN A 102 22.99 -4.29 5.04
C ASN A 102 21.78 -3.39 4.79
N ASN A 103 20.60 -3.96 4.65
CA ASN A 103 19.34 -3.19 4.57
C ASN A 103 19.24 -2.26 5.79
N PRO A 104 19.09 -0.95 5.59
CA PRO A 104 19.04 0.05 6.65
C PRO A 104 17.66 0.13 7.35
N TYR A 105 16.90 -0.98 7.43
CA TYR A 105 15.58 -1.08 8.07
C TYR A 105 14.49 -0.21 7.42
N ILE A 106 14.61 0.07 6.12
CA ILE A 106 13.68 0.93 5.39
C ILE A 106 12.25 0.39 5.51
N GLY A 107 11.35 1.25 6.02
CA GLY A 107 9.93 0.96 6.16
C GLY A 107 9.55 -0.11 7.18
N SER A 108 10.50 -0.85 7.74
CA SER A 108 10.25 -2.06 8.54
C SER A 108 9.77 -1.78 9.95
N LEU A 109 8.99 -2.72 10.50
CA LEU A 109 8.70 -2.76 11.94
C LEU A 109 9.95 -3.15 12.72
N VAL A 110 10.28 -2.38 13.76
CA VAL A 110 11.48 -2.56 14.55
C VAL A 110 11.15 -3.09 15.94
N GLY A 111 11.74 -4.20 16.33
CA GLY A 111 11.52 -4.83 17.62
C GLY A 111 12.49 -6.03 17.84
N ARG A 112 12.49 -6.57 19.12
CA ARG A 112 11.63 -6.12 20.23
C ARG A 112 11.96 -4.70 20.73
N TYR A 113 13.23 -4.29 20.71
CA TYR A 113 13.69 -3.00 21.21
C TYR A 113 14.27 -2.18 20.05
N ALA A 114 13.70 -1.00 19.84
CA ALA A 114 14.17 -0.09 18.80
C ALA A 114 15.43 0.63 19.23
N ASN A 115 16.29 0.94 18.24
CA ASN A 115 17.57 1.57 18.44
C ASN A 115 18.53 0.71 19.28
N ARG A 116 19.41 1.27 20.10
CA ARG A 116 20.57 0.58 20.68
C ARG A 116 20.39 0.26 22.15
N ILE A 117 20.80 -0.98 22.51
CA ILE A 117 21.08 -1.35 23.89
C ILE A 117 22.60 -1.42 24.05
N ALA A 118 23.13 -0.57 24.93
CA ALA A 118 24.58 -0.45 25.17
C ALA A 118 25.18 -1.78 25.63
N ASN A 119 26.36 -2.10 25.13
CA ASN A 119 27.08 -3.33 25.43
C ASN A 119 26.27 -4.62 25.18
N ALA A 120 25.21 -4.54 24.39
CA ALA A 120 24.30 -5.65 24.10
C ALA A 120 23.81 -6.40 25.37
N LYS A 121 23.56 -5.67 26.47
CA LYS A 121 23.13 -6.25 27.76
C LYS A 121 22.12 -5.35 28.45
N PHE A 122 21.18 -5.97 29.15
CA PHE A 122 20.28 -5.28 30.10
C PHE A 122 19.96 -6.20 31.28
N THR A 123 19.46 -5.62 32.35
CA THR A 123 19.12 -6.35 33.58
C THR A 123 17.65 -6.14 33.93
N ILE A 124 16.94 -7.21 34.19
CA ILE A 124 15.57 -7.20 34.71
C ILE A 124 15.53 -8.07 35.97
N ASN A 125 15.02 -7.56 37.08
CA ASN A 125 14.87 -8.27 38.34
C ASN A 125 16.19 -8.95 38.81
N GLY A 126 17.33 -8.26 38.67
CA GLY A 126 18.64 -8.76 39.03
C GLY A 126 19.26 -9.76 38.08
N LYS A 127 18.55 -10.24 37.05
CA LYS A 127 19.06 -11.15 36.04
C LYS A 127 19.50 -10.37 34.80
N THR A 128 20.78 -10.59 34.40
CA THR A 128 21.35 -9.99 33.19
C THR A 128 21.06 -10.86 31.97
N TYR A 129 20.58 -10.21 30.92
CA TYR A 129 20.35 -10.79 29.60
C TYR A 129 21.36 -10.24 28.61
N THR A 130 21.95 -11.13 27.82
CA THR A 130 22.94 -10.81 26.79
C THR A 130 22.30 -10.99 25.42
N LEU A 131 22.40 -9.96 24.59
CA LEU A 131 21.86 -9.91 23.23
C LEU A 131 22.98 -10.04 22.20
N ALA A 132 22.64 -10.13 20.92
CA ALA A 132 23.62 -10.05 19.84
C ALA A 132 24.20 -8.64 19.77
N ALA A 133 25.55 -8.54 19.75
CA ALA A 133 26.27 -7.27 19.56
C ALA A 133 26.43 -6.98 18.06
N ASN A 134 25.32 -6.71 17.38
CA ASN A 134 25.23 -6.56 15.92
C ASN A 134 25.60 -5.16 15.41
N ASN A 135 25.96 -4.22 16.32
CA ASN A 135 26.36 -2.86 15.93
C ASN A 135 27.39 -2.27 16.89
N ASN A 136 28.68 -2.33 16.51
CA ASN A 136 29.79 -1.74 17.28
C ASN A 136 29.74 -2.06 18.80
N GLY A 137 29.53 -3.34 19.13
CA GLY A 137 29.45 -3.80 20.52
C GLY A 137 28.10 -3.57 21.20
N ASN A 138 27.15 -2.93 20.55
CA ASN A 138 25.79 -2.72 21.02
C ASN A 138 24.80 -3.64 20.31
N SER A 139 23.64 -3.90 20.91
CA SER A 139 22.52 -4.50 20.21
C SER A 139 21.70 -3.42 19.52
N LEU A 140 21.39 -3.60 18.25
CA LEU A 140 20.63 -2.65 17.43
C LEU A 140 19.38 -3.32 16.90
N HIS A 141 18.25 -2.63 17.03
CA HIS A 141 16.97 -2.95 16.39
C HIS A 141 16.49 -4.39 16.58
N GLY A 142 16.69 -4.95 17.78
CA GLY A 142 16.18 -6.27 18.15
C GLY A 142 17.16 -7.42 17.95
N GLY A 143 18.29 -7.22 17.27
CA GLY A 143 19.33 -8.25 17.13
C GLY A 143 19.65 -8.61 15.68
N LEU A 144 20.09 -9.84 15.45
CA LEU A 144 20.47 -10.33 14.11
C LEU A 144 19.26 -10.61 13.23
N LYS A 145 18.21 -11.20 13.81
CA LYS A 145 16.93 -11.47 13.16
C LYS A 145 15.80 -10.80 13.96
N GLY A 146 15.76 -9.46 13.92
CA GLY A 146 14.70 -8.67 14.56
C GLY A 146 13.38 -8.74 13.80
N PHE A 147 12.42 -7.94 14.23
CA PHE A 147 11.07 -7.90 13.65
C PHE A 147 11.04 -7.46 12.19
N ASP A 148 12.11 -6.81 11.73
CA ASP A 148 12.37 -6.42 10.34
C ASP A 148 12.66 -7.61 9.40
N LYS A 149 12.96 -8.79 9.95
CA LYS A 149 13.37 -9.99 9.19
C LYS A 149 12.48 -11.20 9.43
N VAL A 150 11.26 -10.99 9.88
CA VAL A 150 10.27 -12.06 10.11
C VAL A 150 9.05 -11.86 9.23
N ASN A 151 8.35 -12.95 8.92
CA ASN A 151 7.05 -12.87 8.25
C ASN A 151 5.97 -12.62 9.29
N TRP A 152 5.27 -11.51 9.15
CA TRP A 152 4.09 -11.16 9.93
C TRP A 152 2.85 -11.80 9.33
N LEU A 153 1.96 -12.28 10.17
CA LEU A 153 0.61 -12.63 9.73
C LEU A 153 -0.15 -11.31 9.50
N ILE A 154 -0.70 -11.14 8.30
CA ILE A 154 -1.52 -9.97 7.96
C ILE A 154 -2.97 -10.40 7.76
N GLU A 155 -3.87 -9.73 8.45
CA GLU A 155 -5.31 -9.90 8.36
C GLU A 155 -5.96 -8.59 7.90
N LYS A 156 -6.84 -8.67 6.90
CA LYS A 156 -7.71 -7.53 6.52
C LYS A 156 -8.82 -7.42 7.55
N LEU A 157 -8.97 -6.24 8.14
CA LEU A 157 -10.07 -5.99 9.06
C LEU A 157 -11.35 -5.58 8.32
N PRO A 158 -12.53 -5.79 8.92
CA PRO A 158 -13.81 -5.40 8.30
C PRO A 158 -13.81 -3.94 7.84
N GLY A 159 -14.37 -3.69 6.66
CA GLY A 159 -14.45 -2.34 6.08
C GLY A 159 -13.32 -1.98 5.14
N ASP A 160 -12.39 -2.91 4.84
CA ASP A 160 -11.27 -2.74 3.87
C ASP A 160 -10.44 -1.45 4.07
N SER A 161 -10.35 -0.97 5.31
CA SER A 161 -9.66 0.29 5.65
C SER A 161 -8.43 0.10 6.53
N SER A 162 -8.16 -1.13 6.96
CA SER A 162 -7.05 -1.41 7.88
C SER A 162 -6.56 -2.86 7.76
N LEU A 163 -5.30 -3.03 8.11
CA LEU A 163 -4.62 -4.32 8.23
C LEU A 163 -4.19 -4.51 9.68
N LYS A 164 -4.32 -5.73 10.18
CA LYS A 164 -3.74 -6.15 11.45
C LYS A 164 -2.53 -7.01 11.15
N LEU A 165 -1.37 -6.63 11.67
CA LEU A 165 -0.14 -7.39 11.61
C LEU A 165 0.10 -8.06 12.97
N THR A 166 0.31 -9.37 12.96
CA THR A 166 0.54 -10.15 14.18
C THR A 166 1.82 -10.98 14.01
N TYR A 167 2.67 -10.94 15.02
CA TYR A 167 3.85 -11.80 15.13
C TYR A 167 3.96 -12.29 16.57
N GLN A 168 4.26 -13.57 16.75
CA GLN A 168 4.53 -14.17 18.05
C GLN A 168 6.02 -14.38 18.22
N SER A 169 6.64 -13.54 19.06
CA SER A 169 8.04 -13.67 19.43
C SER A 169 8.16 -14.58 20.65
N LYS A 170 8.78 -15.76 20.48
CA LYS A 170 8.93 -16.75 21.55
C LYS A 170 9.89 -16.30 22.65
N ASP A 171 9.77 -16.88 23.84
CA ASP A 171 10.74 -16.68 24.92
C ASP A 171 12.15 -17.02 24.46
N GLY A 172 13.10 -16.13 24.73
CA GLY A 172 14.51 -16.27 24.36
C GLY A 172 14.86 -15.83 22.93
N GLU A 173 13.90 -15.42 22.11
CA GLU A 173 14.18 -14.94 20.76
C GLU A 173 15.14 -13.74 20.82
N GLU A 174 16.23 -13.80 20.01
CA GLU A 174 17.34 -12.82 19.99
C GLU A 174 17.93 -12.52 21.39
N GLY A 175 17.71 -13.37 22.40
CA GLY A 175 18.18 -13.22 23.78
C GLY A 175 17.20 -12.49 24.71
N TYR A 176 16.05 -12.05 24.21
CA TYR A 176 15.03 -11.38 25.01
C TYR A 176 14.17 -12.37 25.80
N PRO A 177 13.91 -12.13 27.11
CA PRO A 177 13.07 -13.01 27.92
C PRO A 177 11.59 -12.78 27.66
N GLY A 178 10.84 -13.84 27.92
CA GLY A 178 9.37 -13.83 27.85
C GLY A 178 8.85 -13.94 26.41
N LYS A 179 7.63 -14.50 26.30
CA LYS A 179 6.86 -14.52 25.08
C LYS A 179 6.23 -13.13 24.86
N LEU A 180 6.22 -12.66 23.63
CA LEU A 180 5.55 -11.42 23.21
C LEU A 180 4.64 -11.72 22.03
N ASP A 181 3.39 -11.28 22.12
CA ASP A 181 2.39 -11.31 21.06
C ASP A 181 2.07 -9.90 20.59
#